data_aff3aeeead7d75a8f3aa64bcadf9bd08
#
_entry.id   aff3aeeead7d75a8f3aa64bcadf9bd08
#
_cell.length_a   1.000
_cell.length_b   1.000
_cell.length_c   1.000
_cell.angle_alpha   90.00
_cell.angle_beta   90.00
_cell.angle_gamma   90.00
#
_symmetry.space_group_name_H-M   'P 1'
#
loop_
_entity.id
_entity.type
_entity.pdbx_description
1 polymer ?
#
loop_
_entity_poly.entity_id
_entity_poly.type
_entity_poly.pdbx_seq_one_letter_code
_entity_poly.pdbx_strand_id
1 'polypeptide(L)'
;VALTERSQLYRRALELIPGGVNSPVRAMRAVGLDEPLFVRSGKAAHIETEDGRRLLDWVMSWGPLVFGHADPETVEAVRDAALRGTSFGASTEAEVELAAEIVDAVPSVEKARLVSSGTEAAMSVLRLARAF
;
A
#
# COMPACT_ATOMS: atom_id res chain seq x y z
N VAL A 1 2.26 -14.19 32.76
CA VAL A 1 2.00 -14.53 31.37
C VAL A 1 3.12 -13.90 30.57
N ALA A 2 3.96 -14.71 29.91
CA ALA A 2 5.01 -14.21 29.05
C ALA A 2 4.34 -13.38 27.95
N LEU A 3 4.78 -12.13 27.80
CA LEU A 3 4.27 -11.23 26.76
C LEU A 3 4.71 -11.80 25.41
N THR A 4 3.77 -11.88 24.47
CA THR A 4 4.08 -12.30 23.11
C THR A 4 4.99 -11.28 22.45
N GLU A 5 5.82 -11.68 21.49
CA GLU A 5 6.62 -10.73 20.67
C GLU A 5 5.78 -9.61 20.07
N ARG A 6 4.54 -9.91 19.71
CA ARG A 6 3.55 -8.93 19.23
C ARG A 6 3.30 -7.82 20.24
N SER A 7 3.06 -8.19 21.51
CA SER A 7 2.88 -7.19 22.57
C SER A 7 4.12 -6.31 22.78
N GLN A 8 5.31 -6.84 22.59
CA GLN A 8 6.55 -6.06 22.66
C GLN A 8 6.66 -5.09 21.48
N LEU A 9 6.34 -5.53 20.27
CA LEU A 9 6.30 -4.67 19.08
C LEU A 9 5.29 -3.53 19.22
N TYR A 10 4.12 -3.82 19.76
CA TYR A 10 3.10 -2.80 19.95
C TYR A 10 3.51 -1.76 21.01
N ARG A 11 4.12 -2.18 22.11
CA ARG A 11 4.68 -1.24 23.10
C ARG A 11 5.71 -0.33 22.46
N ARG A 12 6.66 -0.90 21.72
CA ARG A 12 7.66 -0.11 21.01
C ARG A 12 7.04 0.82 19.98
N ALA A 13 6.00 0.38 19.28
CA ALA A 13 5.26 1.24 18.34
C ALA A 13 4.59 2.43 19.04
N LEU A 14 4.00 2.23 20.22
CA LEU A 14 3.41 3.31 21.02
C LEU A 14 4.42 4.35 21.49
N GLU A 15 5.67 3.96 21.73
CA GLU A 15 6.74 4.89 22.09
C GLU A 15 7.21 5.76 20.90
N LEU A 16 7.12 5.23 19.67
CA LEU A 16 7.72 5.82 18.49
C LEU A 16 6.71 6.45 17.52
N ILE A 17 5.46 5.97 17.54
CA ILE A 17 4.42 6.34 16.56
C ILE A 17 3.16 6.78 17.32
N PRO A 18 2.58 7.93 17.03
CA PRO A 18 1.34 8.35 17.65
C PRO A 18 0.23 7.28 17.53
N GLY A 19 -0.23 6.75 18.68
CA GLY A 19 -1.21 5.66 18.71
C GLY A 19 -0.70 4.29 18.26
N GLY A 20 0.62 4.15 18.04
CA GLY A 20 1.28 2.91 17.64
C GLY A 20 1.04 2.48 16.19
N VAL A 21 0.40 3.32 15.37
CA VAL A 21 0.06 3.02 13.96
C VAL A 21 0.13 4.26 13.08
N ASN A 22 0.54 4.08 11.82
CA ASN A 22 0.57 5.17 10.83
C ASN A 22 -0.80 5.45 10.17
N SER A 23 -1.82 4.68 10.52
CA SER A 23 -3.20 4.89 10.07
C SER A 23 -4.18 4.41 11.15
N PRO A 24 -5.18 5.24 11.55
CA PRO A 24 -6.14 4.87 12.59
C PRO A 24 -6.89 3.57 12.31
N VAL A 25 -7.16 3.25 11.06
CA VAL A 25 -7.83 2.01 10.64
C VAL A 25 -7.01 0.77 11.01
N ARG A 26 -5.66 0.87 10.97
CA ARG A 26 -4.75 -0.22 11.31
C ARG A 26 -4.68 -0.52 12.80
N ALA A 27 -5.23 0.37 13.66
CA ALA A 27 -5.30 0.12 15.09
C ALA A 27 -6.27 -1.01 15.46
N MET A 28 -7.13 -1.45 14.52
CA MET A 28 -8.08 -2.56 14.67
C MET A 28 -9.09 -2.40 15.81
N ARG A 29 -9.17 -1.25 16.45
CA ARG A 29 -10.12 -0.98 17.56
C ARG A 29 -11.58 -1.08 17.10
N ALA A 30 -11.86 -0.68 15.86
CA ALA A 30 -13.21 -0.76 15.28
C ALA A 30 -13.73 -2.19 15.15
N VAL A 31 -12.85 -3.18 15.14
CA VAL A 31 -13.19 -4.62 15.08
C VAL A 31 -12.94 -5.32 16.41
N GLY A 32 -12.77 -4.56 17.50
CA GLY A 32 -12.68 -5.10 18.85
C GLY A 32 -11.33 -5.73 19.20
N LEU A 33 -10.26 -5.40 18.49
CA LEU A 33 -8.92 -5.84 18.86
C LEU A 33 -8.21 -4.76 19.68
N ASP A 34 -7.57 -5.17 20.77
CA ASP A 34 -6.83 -4.28 21.67
C ASP A 34 -5.46 -3.87 21.08
N GLU A 35 -4.93 -4.67 20.17
CA GLU A 35 -3.64 -4.46 19.52
C GLU A 35 -3.77 -4.63 17.99
N PRO A 36 -2.98 -3.87 17.20
CA PRO A 36 -2.94 -4.06 15.76
C PRO A 36 -2.30 -5.39 15.38
N LEU A 37 -2.62 -5.88 14.19
CA LEU A 37 -1.91 -7.01 13.59
C LEU A 37 -0.57 -6.54 13.05
N PHE A 38 0.51 -7.22 13.45
CA PHE A 38 1.84 -7.06 12.84
C PHE A 38 2.07 -8.18 11.85
N VAL A 39 2.18 -7.82 10.57
CA VAL A 39 2.33 -8.77 9.46
C VAL A 39 3.81 -8.90 9.13
N ARG A 40 4.31 -10.14 9.07
CA ARG A 40 5.68 -10.49 8.68
C ARG A 40 5.81 -10.71 7.18
N SER A 41 4.86 -11.41 6.59
CA SER A 41 4.89 -11.77 5.18
C SER A 41 3.48 -11.99 4.62
N GLY A 42 3.39 -12.02 3.28
CA GLY A 42 2.16 -12.39 2.59
C GLY A 42 2.47 -13.21 1.33
N LYS A 43 1.60 -14.16 1.00
CA LYS A 43 1.69 -14.95 -0.24
C LYS A 43 0.29 -15.29 -0.73
N ALA A 44 0.00 -14.97 -1.98
CA ALA A 44 -1.32 -15.14 -2.58
C ALA A 44 -2.41 -14.54 -1.68
N ALA A 45 -3.40 -15.29 -1.24
CA ALA A 45 -4.52 -14.83 -0.41
C ALA A 45 -4.21 -14.84 1.11
N HIS A 46 -2.98 -15.12 1.53
CA HIS A 46 -2.67 -15.28 2.96
C HIS A 46 -1.60 -14.31 3.43
N ILE A 47 -1.73 -13.91 4.69
CA ILE A 47 -0.69 -13.20 5.45
C ILE A 47 -0.22 -14.06 6.62
N GLU A 48 1.03 -13.88 7.00
CA GLU A 48 1.63 -14.43 8.20
C GLU A 48 1.95 -13.30 9.16
N THR A 49 1.49 -13.43 10.40
CA THR A 49 1.73 -12.43 11.44
C THR A 49 3.03 -12.71 12.19
N GLU A 50 3.56 -11.70 12.90
CA GLU A 50 4.78 -11.85 13.71
C GLU A 50 4.65 -12.89 14.84
N ASP A 51 3.42 -13.15 15.30
CA ASP A 51 3.12 -14.21 16.28
C ASP A 51 2.90 -15.59 15.62
N GLY A 52 3.19 -15.74 14.32
CA GLY A 52 3.18 -17.01 13.59
C GLY A 52 1.80 -17.48 13.10
N ARG A 53 0.74 -16.67 13.24
CA ARG A 53 -0.58 -17.04 12.72
C ARG A 53 -0.62 -16.84 11.20
N ARG A 54 -1.19 -17.81 10.50
CA ARG A 54 -1.53 -17.69 9.09
C ARG A 54 -3.01 -17.33 8.96
N LEU A 55 -3.28 -16.19 8.33
CA LEU A 55 -4.63 -15.66 8.17
C LEU A 55 -4.97 -15.53 6.68
N LEU A 56 -6.22 -15.74 6.33
CA LEU A 56 -6.76 -15.40 5.02
C LEU A 56 -7.00 -13.89 4.98
N ASP A 57 -6.37 -13.20 4.04
CA ASP A 57 -6.48 -11.75 3.89
C ASP A 57 -7.65 -11.39 2.96
N TRP A 58 -8.77 -10.96 3.53
CA TRP A 58 -9.91 -10.43 2.80
C TRP A 58 -9.79 -8.94 2.47
N VAL A 59 -8.79 -8.27 3.00
CA VAL A 59 -8.61 -6.82 2.84
C VAL A 59 -7.76 -6.49 1.61
N MET A 60 -6.77 -7.31 1.29
CA MET A 60 -5.90 -7.17 0.12
C MET A 60 -5.40 -5.74 -0.07
N SER A 61 -4.87 -5.15 1.01
CA SER A 61 -4.35 -3.78 1.05
C SER A 61 -5.38 -2.71 0.61
N TRP A 62 -6.67 -2.96 0.86
CA TRP A 62 -7.81 -2.10 0.48
C TRP A 62 -8.04 -2.04 -1.04
N GLY A 63 -7.77 -3.14 -1.74
CA GLY A 63 -8.10 -3.34 -3.14
C GLY A 63 -6.94 -3.41 -4.13
N PRO A 64 -5.77 -2.79 -3.93
CA PRO A 64 -4.72 -2.78 -4.95
C PRO A 64 -4.07 -4.15 -5.22
N LEU A 65 -4.14 -5.10 -4.29
CA LEU A 65 -3.53 -6.43 -4.48
C LEU A 65 -4.44 -7.41 -5.24
N VAL A 66 -4.75 -7.09 -6.50
CA VAL A 66 -5.65 -7.87 -7.35
C VAL A 66 -5.11 -9.30 -7.58
N PHE A 67 -3.79 -9.45 -7.73
CA PHE A 67 -3.12 -10.74 -7.92
C PHE A 67 -2.71 -11.43 -6.61
N GLY A 68 -3.01 -10.81 -5.47
CA GLY A 68 -2.60 -11.28 -4.16
C GLY A 68 -1.21 -10.83 -3.73
N HIS A 69 -0.79 -11.32 -2.55
CA HIS A 69 0.51 -11.01 -1.98
C HIS A 69 1.65 -11.72 -2.72
N ALA A 70 2.72 -10.99 -2.97
CA ALA A 70 3.97 -11.50 -3.55
C ALA A 70 3.72 -12.33 -4.82
N ASP A 71 2.88 -11.79 -5.71
CA ASP A 71 2.69 -12.35 -7.06
C ASP A 71 4.03 -12.41 -7.79
N PRO A 72 4.43 -13.59 -8.33
CA PRO A 72 5.78 -13.78 -8.87
C PRO A 72 6.11 -12.85 -10.05
N GLU A 73 5.17 -12.60 -10.94
CA GLU A 73 5.38 -11.74 -12.11
C GLU A 73 5.54 -10.28 -11.69
N THR A 74 4.69 -9.83 -10.76
CA THR A 74 4.78 -8.47 -10.19
C THR A 74 6.10 -8.28 -9.44
N VAL A 75 6.51 -9.26 -8.62
CA VAL A 75 7.76 -9.19 -7.87
C VAL A 75 8.98 -9.11 -8.78
N GLU A 76 9.00 -9.91 -9.86
CA GLU A 76 10.11 -9.89 -10.81
C GLU A 76 10.17 -8.57 -11.58
N ALA A 77 9.04 -8.04 -12.04
CA ALA A 77 8.97 -6.74 -12.70
C ALA A 77 9.48 -5.60 -11.79
N VAL A 78 9.08 -5.60 -10.51
CA VAL A 78 9.57 -4.64 -9.51
C VAL A 78 11.06 -4.77 -9.29
N ARG A 79 11.57 -6.00 -9.16
CA ARG A 79 13.00 -6.29 -9.01
C ARG A 79 13.81 -5.76 -10.18
N ASP A 80 13.39 -6.06 -11.41
CA ASP A 80 14.05 -5.61 -12.63
C ASP A 80 14.04 -4.08 -12.76
N ALA A 81 12.93 -3.44 -12.41
CA ALA A 81 12.86 -1.98 -12.38
C ALA A 81 13.80 -1.39 -11.33
N ALA A 82 13.86 -1.97 -10.13
CA ALA A 82 14.71 -1.51 -9.03
C ALA A 82 16.21 -1.58 -9.36
N LEU A 83 16.65 -2.55 -10.18
CA LEU A 83 18.03 -2.66 -10.64
C LEU A 83 18.47 -1.49 -11.55
N ARG A 84 17.53 -0.80 -12.18
CA ARG A 84 17.78 0.39 -13.01
C ARG A 84 17.69 1.70 -12.22
N GLY A 85 17.17 1.65 -11.01
CA GLY A 85 16.99 2.79 -10.10
C GLY A 85 15.56 2.90 -9.58
N THR A 86 15.43 3.41 -8.37
CA THR A 86 14.15 3.47 -7.65
C THR A 86 13.51 4.87 -7.63
N SER A 87 14.26 5.91 -8.04
CA SER A 87 13.77 7.28 -8.09
C SER A 87 14.69 8.13 -8.98
N PHE A 88 14.08 8.99 -9.79
CA PHE A 88 14.80 9.91 -10.67
C PHE A 88 14.24 11.32 -10.53
N GLY A 89 15.11 12.32 -10.61
CA GLY A 89 14.73 13.73 -10.68
C GLY A 89 14.31 14.18 -12.09
N ALA A 90 13.94 13.24 -12.97
CA ALA A 90 13.53 13.45 -14.35
C ALA A 90 12.40 12.49 -14.71
N SER A 91 11.70 12.78 -15.81
CA SER A 91 10.66 11.90 -16.34
C SER A 91 11.22 10.59 -16.85
N THR A 92 10.42 9.53 -16.78
CA THR A 92 10.77 8.19 -17.23
C THR A 92 9.82 7.70 -18.32
N GLU A 93 10.28 6.76 -19.13
CA GLU A 93 9.46 6.09 -20.14
C GLU A 93 8.26 5.38 -19.49
N ALA A 94 8.47 4.71 -18.34
CA ALA A 94 7.42 3.99 -17.62
C ALA A 94 6.22 4.87 -17.19
N GLU A 95 6.45 6.17 -16.93
CA GLU A 95 5.34 7.11 -16.66
C GLU A 95 4.46 7.32 -17.90
N VAL A 96 5.08 7.40 -19.07
CA VAL A 96 4.37 7.59 -20.33
C VAL A 96 3.60 6.34 -20.71
N GLU A 97 4.23 5.16 -20.56
CA GLU A 97 3.58 3.87 -20.81
C GLU A 97 2.36 3.67 -19.90
N LEU A 98 2.50 3.90 -18.60
CA LEU A 98 1.38 3.78 -17.67
C LEU A 98 0.25 4.78 -18.00
N ALA A 99 0.58 6.01 -18.38
CA ALA A 99 -0.41 6.99 -18.77
C ALA A 99 -1.13 6.56 -20.06
N ALA A 100 -0.42 5.97 -21.02
CA ALA A 100 -0.99 5.44 -22.25
C ALA A 100 -1.97 4.28 -21.98
N GLU A 101 -1.60 3.33 -21.13
CA GLU A 101 -2.48 2.22 -20.70
C GLU A 101 -3.77 2.74 -20.04
N ILE A 102 -3.68 3.77 -19.19
CA ILE A 102 -4.86 4.36 -18.54
C ILE A 102 -5.79 5.01 -19.58
N VAL A 103 -5.22 5.76 -20.53
CA VAL A 103 -6.00 6.43 -21.59
C VAL A 103 -6.67 5.41 -22.50
N ASP A 104 -5.99 4.34 -22.85
CA ASP A 104 -6.53 3.26 -23.69
C ASP A 104 -7.65 2.47 -22.96
N ALA A 105 -7.45 2.17 -21.69
CA ALA A 105 -8.40 1.38 -20.90
C ALA A 105 -9.68 2.14 -20.51
N VAL A 106 -9.65 3.48 -20.44
CA VAL A 106 -10.76 4.29 -19.95
C VAL A 106 -11.20 5.32 -21.00
N PRO A 107 -12.27 5.06 -21.78
CA PRO A 107 -12.68 5.88 -22.92
C PRO A 107 -12.93 7.37 -22.63
N SER A 108 -13.24 7.72 -21.38
CA SER A 108 -13.47 9.11 -20.96
C SER A 108 -12.21 9.86 -20.54
N VAL A 109 -11.05 9.18 -20.50
CA VAL A 109 -9.78 9.77 -20.09
C VAL A 109 -8.96 10.14 -21.31
N GLU A 110 -8.71 11.43 -21.51
CA GLU A 110 -7.85 11.94 -22.58
C GLU A 110 -6.39 12.10 -22.14
N LYS A 111 -6.18 12.40 -20.86
CA LYS A 111 -4.86 12.62 -20.25
C LYS A 111 -4.86 12.15 -18.81
N ALA A 112 -3.77 11.56 -18.38
CA ALA A 112 -3.56 11.12 -17.00
C ALA A 112 -2.39 11.87 -16.35
N ARG A 113 -2.53 12.21 -15.06
CA ARG A 113 -1.45 12.70 -14.22
C ARG A 113 -1.30 11.80 -13.03
N LEU A 114 -0.13 11.24 -12.86
CA LEU A 114 0.21 10.36 -11.74
C LEU A 114 0.60 11.19 -10.51
N VAL A 115 0.16 10.75 -9.34
CA VAL A 115 0.49 11.31 -8.02
C VAL A 115 0.70 10.17 -7.04
N SER A 116 1.30 10.45 -5.88
CA SER A 116 1.73 9.39 -4.95
C SER A 116 0.65 8.98 -3.93
N SER A 117 -0.48 9.69 -3.84
CA SER A 117 -1.54 9.38 -2.87
C SER A 117 -2.92 9.88 -3.32
N GLY A 118 -3.97 9.27 -2.74
CA GLY A 118 -5.35 9.74 -2.95
C GLY A 118 -5.58 11.18 -2.46
N THR A 119 -4.90 11.61 -1.42
CA THR A 119 -4.94 12.99 -0.92
C THR A 119 -4.39 13.97 -1.94
N GLU A 120 -3.27 13.64 -2.59
CA GLU A 120 -2.71 14.46 -3.67
C GLU A 120 -3.60 14.47 -4.91
N ALA A 121 -4.23 13.34 -5.24
CA ALA A 121 -5.21 13.26 -6.31
C ALA A 121 -6.41 14.19 -6.03
N ALA A 122 -7.00 14.13 -4.84
CA ALA A 122 -8.10 14.99 -4.44
C ALA A 122 -7.72 16.48 -4.46
N MET A 123 -6.54 16.83 -3.95
CA MET A 123 -6.02 18.21 -4.03
C MET A 123 -5.84 18.68 -5.49
N SER A 124 -5.34 17.81 -6.35
CA SER A 124 -5.15 18.12 -7.79
C SER A 124 -6.47 18.33 -8.49
N VAL A 125 -7.48 17.50 -8.23
CA VAL A 125 -8.84 17.65 -8.77
C VAL A 125 -9.46 18.97 -8.34
N LEU A 126 -9.36 19.34 -7.05
CA LEU A 126 -9.89 20.62 -6.57
C LEU A 126 -9.20 21.83 -7.22
N ARG A 127 -7.90 21.76 -7.46
CA ARG A 127 -7.16 22.82 -8.18
C ARG A 127 -7.59 22.91 -9.63
N LEU A 128 -7.73 21.76 -10.29
CA LEU A 128 -8.18 21.70 -11.67
C LEU A 128 -9.59 22.31 -11.83
N ALA A 129 -10.53 21.89 -10.98
CA ALA A 129 -11.90 22.40 -10.99
C ALA A 129 -12.00 23.92 -10.72
N ARG A 130 -11.06 24.50 -9.98
CA ARG A 130 -11.00 25.96 -9.73
C ARG A 130 -10.35 26.72 -10.89
N ALA A 131 -9.49 26.07 -11.66
CA ALA A 131 -8.80 26.69 -12.79
C ALA A 131 -9.63 26.66 -14.08
N PHE A 132 -10.64 25.82 -14.15
CA PHE A 132 -11.55 25.66 -15.26
C PHE A 132 -12.76 26.59 -15.11
#